data_6e7000d6691a1f63765633cd9ea500b3
#
_entry.id   6e7000d6691a1f63765633cd9ea500b3
#
_cell.length_a   1.000
_cell.length_b   1.000
_cell.length_c   1.000
_cell.angle_alpha   90.00
_cell.angle_beta   90.00
_cell.angle_gamma   90.00
#
_symmetry.space_group_name_H-M   'P 1'
#
loop_
_entity.id
_entity.type
_entity.pdbx_description
1 polymer ?
#
loop_
_entity_poly.entity_id
_entity_poly.type
_entity_poly.pdbx_seq_one_letter_code
_entity_poly.pdbx_strand_id
1 'polypeptide(L)'
;YVWGTYGSVLDNSLLDSKITQYPEEVGGKEQFIRENWLWKRTADCVGLIKGYSWYDAETQKTLLVSNGMPDIGADTMYENATEKGSIDTIPEILGLAVWKEGHIGIYIGNGKVVEAYGTTTGVIYSELADGGWSHWLKIPYITYMEQEATE
;
A
#
# COMPACT_ATOMS: atom_id res chain seq x y z
N TYR A 1 -4.08 -9.33 2.68
CA TYR A 1 -4.88 -8.16 2.27
C TYR A 1 -6.20 -8.13 3.02
N VAL A 2 -6.48 -7.02 3.68
CA VAL A 2 -7.82 -6.75 4.24
C VAL A 2 -8.17 -5.30 3.95
N TRP A 3 -9.29 -5.08 3.30
CA TRP A 3 -9.76 -3.76 2.91
C TRP A 3 -9.87 -2.81 4.13
N GLY A 4 -9.31 -1.63 4.01
CA GLY A 4 -9.34 -0.63 5.06
C GLY A 4 -8.30 -0.79 6.17
N THR A 5 -7.37 -1.73 6.04
CA THR A 5 -6.28 -1.91 7.01
C THR A 5 -4.98 -1.29 6.49
N TYR A 6 -4.06 -0.99 7.40
CA TYR A 6 -2.83 -0.26 7.08
C TYR A 6 -1.63 -0.69 7.93
N GLY A 7 -1.47 -1.99 8.11
CA GLY A 7 -0.26 -2.59 8.65
C GLY A 7 -0.34 -3.09 10.09
N SER A 8 -1.43 -2.85 10.79
CA SER A 8 -1.62 -3.37 12.16
C SER A 8 -1.88 -4.87 12.16
N VAL A 9 -1.60 -5.51 13.29
CA VAL A 9 -1.99 -6.90 13.48
C VAL A 9 -3.52 -6.98 13.52
N LEU A 10 -4.07 -7.87 12.72
CA LEU A 10 -5.51 -8.07 12.65
C LEU A 10 -5.97 -8.94 13.82
N ASP A 11 -6.48 -8.31 14.86
CA ASP A 11 -7.13 -9.00 15.97
C ASP A 11 -8.66 -9.08 15.74
N ASN A 12 -9.36 -9.76 16.64
CA ASN A 12 -10.83 -9.89 16.51
C ASN A 12 -11.52 -8.54 16.54
N SER A 13 -11.08 -7.62 17.40
CA SER A 13 -11.68 -6.29 17.53
C SER A 13 -11.53 -5.48 16.25
N LEU A 14 -10.33 -5.47 15.67
CA LEU A 14 -10.09 -4.76 14.39
C LEU A 14 -10.90 -5.39 13.27
N LEU A 15 -10.94 -6.71 13.16
CA LEU A 15 -11.71 -7.39 12.14
C LEU A 15 -13.20 -7.07 12.27
N ASP A 16 -13.76 -7.15 13.48
CA ASP A 16 -15.18 -6.82 13.72
C ASP A 16 -15.50 -5.37 13.33
N SER A 17 -14.60 -4.45 13.64
CA SER A 17 -14.71 -3.04 13.24
C SER A 17 -14.73 -2.90 11.71
N LYS A 18 -13.85 -3.61 11.00
CA LYS A 18 -13.79 -3.54 9.54
C LYS A 18 -14.99 -4.21 8.87
N ILE A 19 -15.52 -5.28 9.44
CA ILE A 19 -16.75 -5.89 8.96
C ILE A 19 -17.92 -4.90 9.06
N THR A 20 -18.01 -4.17 10.16
CA THR A 20 -19.05 -3.15 10.34
C THR A 20 -18.87 -1.99 9.37
N GLN A 21 -17.65 -1.55 9.16
CA GLN A 21 -17.32 -0.43 8.29
C GLN A 21 -17.47 -0.79 6.80
N TYR A 22 -17.10 -2.01 6.42
CA TYR A 22 -17.09 -2.50 5.05
C TYR A 22 -17.77 -3.87 4.96
N PRO A 23 -19.10 -3.91 5.07
CA PRO A 23 -19.84 -5.17 5.15
C PRO A 23 -19.70 -6.05 3.91
N GLU A 24 -19.54 -5.46 2.73
CA GLU A 24 -19.37 -6.22 1.49
C GLU A 24 -17.92 -6.64 1.29
N GLU A 25 -16.99 -5.67 1.36
CA GLU A 25 -15.56 -5.89 1.05
C GLU A 25 -14.86 -6.74 2.11
N VAL A 26 -15.26 -6.62 3.36
CA VAL A 26 -14.68 -7.38 4.48
C VAL A 26 -15.66 -8.42 4.98
N GLY A 27 -16.89 -8.04 5.30
CA GLY A 27 -17.91 -8.96 5.83
C GLY A 27 -18.23 -10.10 4.90
N GLY A 28 -18.30 -9.84 3.60
CA GLY A 28 -18.53 -10.86 2.58
C GLY A 28 -17.40 -11.88 2.44
N LYS A 29 -16.25 -11.63 3.06
CA LYS A 29 -15.04 -12.48 3.01
C LYS A 29 -14.59 -12.89 4.41
N GLU A 30 -15.43 -12.74 5.40
CA GLU A 30 -15.08 -12.93 6.81
C GLU A 30 -14.45 -14.29 7.09
N GLN A 31 -15.03 -15.35 6.58
CA GLN A 31 -14.54 -16.71 6.83
C GLN A 31 -13.09 -16.88 6.33
N PHE A 32 -12.83 -16.46 5.09
CA PHE A 32 -11.50 -16.56 4.51
C PHE A 32 -10.49 -15.75 5.32
N ILE A 33 -10.86 -14.54 5.73
CA ILE A 33 -10.00 -13.64 6.51
C ILE A 33 -9.67 -14.26 7.87
N ARG A 34 -10.66 -14.81 8.58
CA ARG A 34 -10.44 -15.47 9.88
C ARG A 34 -9.54 -16.68 9.76
N GLU A 35 -9.66 -17.46 8.70
CA GLU A 35 -8.85 -18.66 8.49
C GLU A 35 -7.42 -18.35 8.06
N ASN A 36 -7.18 -17.24 7.34
CA ASN A 36 -5.88 -16.99 6.70
C ASN A 36 -5.14 -15.77 7.26
N TRP A 37 -5.82 -14.71 7.66
CA TRP A 37 -5.19 -13.43 7.98
C TRP A 37 -5.29 -12.99 9.42
N LEU A 38 -6.16 -13.60 10.22
CA LEU A 38 -6.29 -13.24 11.65
C LEU A 38 -4.93 -13.41 12.36
N TRP A 39 -4.58 -12.43 13.19
CA TRP A 39 -3.33 -12.35 13.93
C TRP A 39 -2.08 -12.05 13.09
N LYS A 40 -2.25 -11.76 11.81
CA LYS A 40 -1.18 -11.30 10.93
C LYS A 40 -1.31 -9.80 10.71
N ARG A 41 -0.21 -9.16 10.32
CA ARG A 41 -0.28 -7.78 9.85
C ARG A 41 -0.98 -7.75 8.50
N THR A 42 -1.93 -6.83 8.37
CA THR A 42 -2.75 -6.71 7.16
C THR A 42 -2.75 -5.29 6.63
N ALA A 43 -2.92 -5.16 5.33
CA ALA A 43 -3.02 -3.87 4.66
C ALA A 43 -3.82 -4.03 3.36
N ASP A 44 -4.52 -2.96 2.95
CA ASP A 44 -4.96 -2.82 1.57
C ASP A 44 -3.86 -2.19 0.70
N CYS A 45 -4.16 -1.88 -0.56
CA CYS A 45 -3.13 -1.44 -1.49
C CYS A 45 -2.42 -0.16 -1.03
N VAL A 46 -3.14 0.88 -0.70
CA VAL A 46 -2.58 2.14 -0.20
C VAL A 46 -2.23 2.05 1.29
N GLY A 47 -2.87 1.17 2.03
CA GLY A 47 -2.57 0.90 3.43
C GLY A 47 -1.17 0.36 3.64
N LEU A 48 -0.62 -0.35 2.66
CA LEU A 48 0.77 -0.79 2.68
C LEU A 48 1.74 0.39 2.72
N ILE A 49 1.45 1.45 1.98
CA ILE A 49 2.23 2.70 1.95
C ILE A 49 1.99 3.52 3.22
N LYS A 50 0.74 3.76 3.56
CA LYS A 50 0.36 4.53 4.75
C LYS A 50 0.90 3.88 6.02
N GLY A 51 0.80 2.57 6.12
CA GLY A 51 1.28 1.80 7.26
C GLY A 51 2.78 1.95 7.48
N TYR A 52 3.57 1.99 6.43
CA TYR A 52 5.00 2.26 6.52
C TYR A 52 5.26 3.63 7.16
N SER A 53 4.58 4.67 6.71
CA SER A 53 4.73 6.04 7.22
C SER A 53 4.22 6.18 8.66
N TRP A 54 3.17 5.48 9.01
CA TRP A 54 2.52 5.55 10.33
C TRP A 54 3.11 4.61 11.37
N TYR A 55 4.00 3.71 10.97
CA TYR A 55 4.57 2.74 11.89
C TYR A 55 5.55 3.40 12.86
N ASP A 56 5.32 3.20 14.16
CA ASP A 56 6.23 3.62 15.23
C ASP A 56 7.05 2.41 15.69
N ALA A 57 8.34 2.45 15.41
CA ALA A 57 9.26 1.37 15.74
C ALA A 57 9.46 1.17 17.25
N GLU A 58 9.30 2.22 18.05
CA GLU A 58 9.47 2.13 19.50
C GLU A 58 8.33 1.35 20.15
N THR A 59 7.09 1.64 19.75
CA THR A 59 5.90 0.98 20.29
C THR A 59 5.44 -0.21 19.46
N GLN A 60 5.98 -0.37 18.24
CA GLN A 60 5.56 -1.36 17.25
C GLN A 60 4.07 -1.23 16.87
N LYS A 61 3.54 -0.02 16.97
CA LYS A 61 2.16 0.30 16.62
C LYS A 61 2.09 1.23 15.41
N THR A 62 0.99 1.14 14.70
CA THR A 62 0.67 2.06 13.62
C THR A 62 -0.08 3.26 14.19
N LEU A 63 0.49 4.44 14.04
CA LEU A 63 -0.07 5.69 14.55
C LEU A 63 -0.74 6.46 13.42
N LEU A 64 -2.06 6.41 13.38
CA LEU A 64 -2.88 7.00 12.33
C LEU A 64 -2.54 8.48 12.09
N VAL A 65 -2.33 8.82 10.81
CA VAL A 65 -2.05 10.20 10.36
C VAL A 65 -0.74 10.79 10.92
N SER A 66 0.16 9.94 11.39
CA SER A 66 1.49 10.39 11.85
C SER A 66 2.44 10.66 10.67
N ASN A 67 3.54 11.35 10.95
CA ASN A 67 4.62 11.64 9.98
C ASN A 67 4.15 12.36 8.70
N GLY A 68 3.10 13.15 8.80
CA GLY A 68 2.58 13.96 7.69
C GLY A 68 1.81 13.18 6.64
N MET A 69 1.65 11.89 6.78
CA MET A 69 0.91 11.06 5.82
C MET A 69 -0.59 11.10 6.13
N PRO A 70 -1.42 11.68 5.26
CA PRO A 70 -2.87 11.72 5.47
C PRO A 70 -3.51 10.34 5.18
N ASP A 71 -4.70 10.14 5.71
CA ASP A 71 -5.51 8.96 5.42
C ASP A 71 -6.30 9.14 4.13
N ILE A 72 -5.66 8.82 3.01
CA ILE A 72 -6.22 8.97 1.67
C ILE A 72 -6.16 7.66 0.89
N GLY A 73 -6.99 7.55 -0.15
CA GLY A 73 -7.00 6.41 -1.05
C GLY A 73 -5.91 6.47 -2.13
N ALA A 74 -5.80 5.39 -2.90
CA ALA A 74 -4.80 5.25 -3.95
C ALA A 74 -4.91 6.32 -5.03
N ASP A 75 -6.11 6.59 -5.51
CA ASP A 75 -6.33 7.57 -6.58
C ASP A 75 -6.03 8.99 -6.10
N THR A 76 -6.41 9.34 -4.88
CA THR A 76 -6.11 10.64 -4.28
C THR A 76 -4.61 10.83 -4.08
N MET A 77 -3.90 9.79 -3.66
CA MET A 77 -2.44 9.83 -3.54
C MET A 77 -1.77 10.12 -4.88
N TYR A 78 -2.23 9.47 -5.95
CA TYR A 78 -1.76 9.76 -7.30
C TYR A 78 -2.08 11.20 -7.73
N GLU A 79 -3.30 11.66 -7.50
CA GLU A 79 -3.73 13.03 -7.86
C GLU A 79 -2.89 14.09 -7.15
N ASN A 80 -2.55 13.86 -5.88
CA ASN A 80 -1.77 14.80 -5.06
C ASN A 80 -0.28 14.80 -5.42
N ALA A 81 0.21 13.82 -6.15
CA ALA A 81 1.63 13.75 -6.52
C ALA A 81 2.01 14.85 -7.50
N THR A 82 3.13 15.52 -7.25
CA THR A 82 3.67 16.57 -8.13
C THR A 82 4.72 16.03 -9.09
N GLU A 83 5.40 14.94 -8.75
CA GLU A 83 6.36 14.26 -9.62
C GLU A 83 5.81 12.90 -10.00
N LYS A 84 5.36 12.78 -11.23
CA LYS A 84 4.74 11.57 -11.78
C LYS A 84 4.82 11.56 -13.30
N GLY A 85 4.66 10.40 -13.88
CA GLY A 85 4.70 10.25 -15.33
C GLY A 85 4.11 8.94 -15.80
N SER A 86 4.06 8.75 -17.11
CA SER A 86 3.65 7.48 -17.71
C SER A 86 4.55 6.35 -17.24
N ILE A 87 3.98 5.16 -17.09
CA ILE A 87 4.75 3.99 -16.62
C ILE A 87 5.94 3.69 -17.52
N ASP A 88 5.86 3.99 -18.79
CA ASP A 88 6.95 3.78 -19.74
C ASP A 88 8.20 4.63 -19.42
N THR A 89 8.04 5.67 -18.66
CA THR A 89 9.09 6.61 -18.26
C THR A 89 9.59 6.42 -16.84
N ILE A 90 9.21 5.33 -16.17
CA ILE A 90 9.58 5.11 -14.77
C ILE A 90 11.09 5.14 -14.58
N PRO A 91 11.61 6.03 -13.70
CA PRO A 91 13.04 6.00 -13.37
C PRO A 91 13.36 4.84 -12.43
N GLU A 92 14.62 4.42 -12.42
CA GLU A 92 15.10 3.35 -11.54
C GLU A 92 15.35 3.90 -10.13
N ILE A 93 14.27 4.24 -9.45
CA ILE A 93 14.28 4.76 -8.08
C ILE A 93 13.46 3.83 -7.19
N LEU A 94 14.09 3.26 -6.17
CA LEU A 94 13.42 2.38 -5.23
C LEU A 94 12.41 3.17 -4.39
N GLY A 95 11.23 2.58 -4.19
CA GLY A 95 10.20 3.18 -3.36
C GLY A 95 9.23 4.10 -4.10
N LEU A 96 9.38 4.27 -5.42
CA LEU A 96 8.33 4.91 -6.20
C LEU A 96 7.04 4.14 -6.09
N ALA A 97 5.91 4.82 -6.14
CA ALA A 97 4.64 4.14 -6.32
C ALA A 97 4.37 3.92 -7.80
N VAL A 98 3.71 2.82 -8.11
CA VAL A 98 3.11 2.55 -9.41
C VAL A 98 1.61 2.51 -9.24
N TRP A 99 0.88 3.10 -10.18
CA TRP A 99 -0.54 3.35 -10.02
C TRP A 99 -1.31 2.98 -11.28
N LYS A 100 -2.50 2.49 -11.08
CA LYS A 100 -3.59 2.41 -12.04
C LYS A 100 -4.88 2.72 -11.30
N GLU A 101 -5.93 3.05 -12.02
CA GLU A 101 -7.19 3.40 -11.39
C GLU A 101 -7.61 2.36 -10.33
N GLY A 102 -7.81 2.82 -9.10
CA GLY A 102 -8.24 1.98 -7.98
C GLY A 102 -7.17 1.13 -7.34
N HIS A 103 -5.89 1.22 -7.77
CA HIS A 103 -4.83 0.38 -7.23
C HIS A 103 -3.46 1.06 -7.26
N ILE A 104 -2.65 0.74 -6.25
CA ILE A 104 -1.30 1.28 -6.12
C ILE A 104 -0.37 0.19 -5.57
N GLY A 105 0.87 0.21 -6.02
CA GLY A 105 1.93 -0.68 -5.54
C GLY A 105 3.23 0.08 -5.34
N ILE A 106 4.28 -0.62 -4.92
CA ILE A 106 5.58 -0.03 -4.64
C ILE A 106 6.62 -0.65 -5.57
N TYR A 107 7.32 0.20 -6.32
CA TYR A 107 8.42 -0.22 -7.17
C TYR A 107 9.67 -0.50 -6.35
N ILE A 108 10.23 -1.69 -6.48
CA ILE A 108 11.42 -2.11 -5.72
C ILE A 108 12.65 -2.30 -6.60
N GLY A 109 12.61 -1.78 -7.82
CA GLY A 109 13.73 -1.88 -8.77
C GLY A 109 13.71 -3.17 -9.59
N ASN A 110 14.53 -3.20 -10.62
CA ASN A 110 14.69 -4.36 -11.50
C ASN A 110 13.38 -4.88 -12.10
N GLY A 111 12.42 -4.00 -12.37
CA GLY A 111 11.13 -4.38 -12.95
C GLY A 111 10.22 -5.13 -11.99
N LYS A 112 10.42 -5.00 -10.68
CA LYS A 112 9.64 -5.69 -9.64
C LYS A 112 8.78 -4.72 -8.84
N VAL A 113 7.64 -5.21 -8.39
CA VAL A 113 6.67 -4.47 -7.58
C VAL A 113 6.28 -5.29 -6.35
N VAL A 114 6.09 -4.63 -5.22
CA VAL A 114 5.41 -5.19 -4.05
C VAL A 114 4.02 -4.55 -3.98
N GLU A 115 2.99 -5.36 -3.87
CA GLU A 115 1.62 -4.87 -3.84
C GLU A 115 0.73 -5.71 -2.93
N ALA A 116 -0.18 -5.05 -2.23
CA ALA A 116 -1.28 -5.71 -1.54
C ALA A 116 -2.38 -5.95 -2.59
N TYR A 117 -2.42 -7.17 -3.12
CA TYR A 117 -3.13 -7.49 -4.35
C TYR A 117 -4.64 -7.69 -4.11
N GLY A 118 -5.00 -8.47 -3.13
CA GLY A 118 -6.40 -8.75 -2.82
C GLY A 118 -6.54 -9.73 -1.67
N THR A 119 -7.77 -9.90 -1.19
CA THR A 119 -8.07 -10.67 0.03
C THR A 119 -7.56 -12.11 -0.06
N THR A 120 -7.73 -12.78 -1.19
CA THR A 120 -7.35 -14.19 -1.34
C THR A 120 -5.89 -14.40 -1.67
N THR A 121 -5.21 -13.38 -2.17
CA THR A 121 -3.82 -13.46 -2.63
C THR A 121 -2.83 -12.88 -1.61
N GLY A 122 -3.23 -11.81 -0.91
CA GLY A 122 -2.37 -11.14 0.06
C GLY A 122 -1.41 -10.15 -0.57
N VAL A 123 -0.30 -9.91 0.12
CA VAL A 123 0.80 -9.05 -0.35
C VAL A 123 1.78 -9.90 -1.14
N ILE A 124 2.11 -9.48 -2.35
CA ILE A 124 2.92 -10.26 -3.28
C ILE A 124 4.05 -9.43 -3.90
N TYR A 125 5.07 -10.14 -4.38
CA TYR A 125 5.99 -9.62 -5.39
C TYR A 125 5.38 -9.88 -6.76
N SER A 126 5.46 -8.90 -7.66
CA SER A 126 4.94 -9.03 -9.03
C SER A 126 5.87 -8.37 -10.03
N GLU A 127 5.69 -8.72 -11.30
CA GLU A 127 6.44 -8.09 -12.39
C GLU A 127 5.77 -6.78 -12.77
N LEU A 128 6.56 -5.71 -12.87
CA LEU A 128 6.07 -4.41 -13.32
C LEU A 128 5.34 -4.52 -14.67
N ALA A 129 5.92 -5.28 -15.60
CA ALA A 129 5.39 -5.44 -16.96
C ALA A 129 4.02 -6.11 -17.00
N ASP A 130 3.69 -6.93 -16.00
CA ASP A 130 2.46 -7.72 -15.98
C ASP A 130 1.31 -7.05 -15.25
N GLY A 131 1.57 -5.96 -14.54
CA GLY A 131 0.59 -5.33 -13.65
C GLY A 131 -0.43 -4.44 -14.32
N GLY A 132 -0.25 -4.08 -15.59
CA GLY A 132 -1.13 -3.13 -16.27
C GLY A 132 -1.08 -1.72 -15.69
N TRP A 133 0.02 -1.37 -15.05
CA TRP A 133 0.21 -0.05 -14.43
C TRP A 133 0.16 1.07 -15.50
N SER A 134 -0.43 2.20 -15.14
CA SER A 134 -0.54 3.34 -16.06
C SER A 134 0.51 4.42 -15.81
N HIS A 135 0.83 4.68 -14.54
CA HIS A 135 1.72 5.78 -14.15
C HIS A 135 2.61 5.37 -12.99
N TRP A 136 3.72 6.09 -12.84
CA TRP A 136 4.54 6.09 -11.63
C TRP A 136 4.41 7.44 -10.93
N LEU A 137 4.73 7.49 -9.64
CA LEU A 137 4.74 8.74 -8.87
C LEU A 137 5.76 8.67 -7.75
N LYS A 138 6.30 9.83 -7.37
CA LYS A 138 6.91 10.00 -6.05
C LYS A 138 5.78 10.24 -5.06
N ILE A 139 5.74 9.44 -4.01
CA ILE A 139 4.72 9.59 -2.96
C ILE A 139 4.96 10.94 -2.27
N PRO A 140 4.00 11.88 -2.30
CA PRO A 140 4.27 13.27 -1.91
C PRO A 140 4.61 13.46 -0.43
N TYR A 141 4.34 12.46 0.39
CA TYR A 141 4.53 12.53 1.85
C TYR A 141 5.79 11.77 2.30
N ILE A 142 6.58 11.26 1.37
CA ILE A 142 7.82 10.53 1.61
C ILE A 142 8.96 11.31 0.99
N THR A 143 10.07 11.43 1.72
CA THR A 143 11.29 12.04 1.21
C THR A 143 12.10 10.99 0.48
N TYR A 144 12.41 11.24 -0.78
CA TYR A 144 13.30 10.40 -1.57
C TYR A 144 14.72 10.97 -1.49
N MET A 145 15.68 10.09 -1.26
CA MET A 145 17.10 10.49 -1.33
C MET A 145 17.48 10.69 -2.78
N GLU A 146 18.13 11.80 -3.07
CA GLU A 146 18.72 11.99 -4.40
C GLU A 146 19.80 10.91 -4.58
N GLN A 147 19.72 10.20 -5.71
CA GLN A 147 20.84 9.37 -6.10
C GLN A 147 22.01 10.29 -6.43
N GLU A 148 23.09 10.13 -5.67
CA GLU A 148 24.35 10.72 -6.11
C GLU A 148 24.63 10.23 -7.53
N ALA A 149 24.90 11.17 -8.43
CA ALA A 149 25.32 10.81 -9.76
C ALA A 149 26.59 9.96 -9.63
N THR A 150 26.43 8.66 -9.77
CA THR A 150 27.57 7.76 -9.89
C THR A 150 28.16 7.97 -11.27
N GLU A 151 29.29 8.54 -11.24
CA GLU A 151 30.11 8.64 -12.43
C GLU A 151 30.62 7.30 -12.89
#